data_1c57b9c2c79d46e63ec521f5fe4a69a5
#
_entry.id   1c57b9c2c79d46e63ec521f5fe4a69a5
#
_cell.length_a   1.000
_cell.length_b   1.000
_cell.length_c   1.000
_cell.angle_alpha   90.00
_cell.angle_beta   90.00
_cell.angle_gamma   90.00
#
_symmetry.space_group_name_H-M   'P 1'
#
loop_
_entity.id
_entity.type
_entity.pdbx_description
1 polymer ?
#
loop_
_entity_poly.entity_id
_entity_poly.type
_entity_poly.pdbx_seq_one_letter_code
_entity_poly.pdbx_strand_id
1 'polypeptide(L)'
;MNSNILCADIGTTSLKAGIINSNGEVVSFSVKQFSTSEKQFTAKEWLPALIQCKAQMNKDIEIHAICISGNGPSVISDEGYTLLWNCELTIDKNDYSQTKSLFIPRFLEFKKRYPKQFNKTQFLLGTPEYLIYLLTQNKITILPEERFIPAYWNKDELTKYEIPQYKIPDFVSVGYNAGNTTPKITEQLCLSKPVPVFCGGPDFVTALIGTNTLTPGKVCDRAGSSEGINLCSDKAVFSPEVRTLPSIVPNLWNISVINEKSGSIFSEYKKQQEAELQKNISYQELFSDSIEDKNSQGFFILSEILSNFNNSLNKLKIFAKNNNLQFNEPISITGGQAKNSQWMELKAEQTNTSIAVCNIADSELIGNAAIAMFGLGIYNSIQTAANAIVKHTQVFSKKQTKSQMKIYKLNKDCDTIIFDIDSTLYTNQAYAIEQVDIQIREFAKSQNISESKARTLISNFRKEWSKQNNGKKISLGNTFIHFGVTIEDSIKMRETLLEPSLFLKKDEQLIKTICKLKEKYKIICVTNNPVIPARKTLEAIGISEFIPEIIGLDTCHKSKPAIEPFMLAVKKMNTTAEKCISVGDRFDMDLALPLELGMSGILVSNVKQVYTLPDILM
;
A
#
# COMPACT_ATOMS: atom_id res chain seq x y z
N MET A 1 -13.20 34.91 -8.04
CA MET A 1 -12.62 35.54 -6.83
C MET A 1 -11.44 34.69 -6.39
N ASN A 2 -10.33 35.32 -6.08
CA ASN A 2 -9.14 34.59 -5.60
C ASN A 2 -9.29 34.41 -4.09
N SER A 3 -9.79 33.26 -3.64
CA SER A 3 -10.05 32.99 -2.22
C SER A 3 -8.92 32.16 -1.64
N ASN A 4 -8.35 32.60 -0.53
CA ASN A 4 -7.32 31.87 0.23
C ASN A 4 -7.96 31.26 1.47
N ILE A 5 -7.76 29.96 1.66
CA ILE A 5 -8.31 29.19 2.77
C ILE A 5 -7.15 28.81 3.69
N LEU A 6 -7.28 29.12 4.96
CA LEU A 6 -6.39 28.58 6.01
C LEU A 6 -6.89 27.17 6.36
N CYS A 7 -6.18 26.17 5.91
CA CYS A 7 -6.47 24.77 6.18
C CYS A 7 -5.59 24.26 7.31
N ALA A 8 -6.15 23.49 8.25
CA ALA A 8 -5.36 22.86 9.30
C ALA A 8 -5.80 21.40 9.48
N ASP A 9 -4.82 20.53 9.68
CA ASP A 9 -5.02 19.11 9.99
C ASP A 9 -4.30 18.76 11.30
N ILE A 10 -5.06 18.18 12.24
CA ILE A 10 -4.56 17.82 13.56
C ILE A 10 -4.18 16.35 13.54
N GLY A 11 -2.89 16.07 13.43
CA GLY A 11 -2.32 14.73 13.58
C GLY A 11 -2.13 14.33 15.04
N THR A 12 -1.56 13.14 15.26
CA THR A 12 -1.28 12.60 16.61
C THR A 12 -0.13 13.35 17.30
N THR A 13 0.86 13.80 16.54
CA THR A 13 2.11 14.39 17.07
C THR A 13 2.35 15.82 16.62
N SER A 14 1.57 16.32 15.68
CA SER A 14 1.75 17.66 15.12
C SER A 14 0.45 18.21 14.54
N LEU A 15 0.39 19.53 14.44
CA LEU A 15 -0.58 20.24 13.61
C LEU A 15 0.13 20.70 12.33
N LYS A 16 -0.48 20.42 11.19
CA LYS A 16 -0.07 20.93 9.87
C LYS A 16 -1.05 22.01 9.45
N ALA A 17 -0.55 23.12 8.96
CA ALA A 17 -1.39 24.19 8.44
C ALA A 17 -0.86 24.69 7.10
N GLY A 18 -1.78 25.07 6.20
CA GLY A 18 -1.44 25.63 4.91
C GLY A 18 -2.45 26.66 4.43
N ILE A 19 -2.00 27.66 3.70
CA ILE A 19 -2.86 28.58 2.97
C ILE A 19 -2.98 28.06 1.55
N ILE A 20 -4.20 27.69 1.14
CA ILE A 20 -4.50 27.14 -0.16
C ILE A 20 -5.38 28.14 -0.93
N ASN A 21 -4.97 28.49 -2.15
CA ASN A 21 -5.75 29.41 -2.99
C ASN A 21 -6.87 28.66 -3.77
N SER A 22 -7.72 29.42 -4.44
CA SER A 22 -8.85 28.89 -5.23
C SER A 22 -8.45 27.95 -6.38
N ASN A 23 -7.17 27.92 -6.78
CA ASN A 23 -6.64 27.01 -7.79
C ASN A 23 -6.07 25.70 -7.21
N GLY A 24 -6.13 25.53 -5.86
CA GLY A 24 -5.54 24.40 -5.17
C GLY A 24 -4.03 24.52 -4.96
N GLU A 25 -3.44 25.69 -5.17
CA GLU A 25 -2.01 25.92 -4.96
C GLU A 25 -1.73 26.21 -3.49
N VAL A 26 -0.68 25.59 -2.96
CA VAL A 26 -0.20 25.82 -1.60
C VAL A 26 0.65 27.09 -1.58
N VAL A 27 0.06 28.18 -1.12
CA VAL A 27 0.71 29.49 -1.07
C VAL A 27 1.68 29.61 0.09
N SER A 28 1.35 28.96 1.21
CA SER A 28 2.20 28.92 2.40
C SER A 28 1.90 27.67 3.22
N PHE A 29 2.89 27.13 3.92
CA PHE A 29 2.78 25.89 4.68
C PHE A 29 3.66 25.93 5.92
N SER A 30 3.17 25.42 7.05
CA SER A 30 3.92 25.28 8.28
C SER A 30 3.45 24.07 9.09
N VAL A 31 4.35 23.51 9.90
CA VAL A 31 4.08 22.37 10.78
C VAL A 31 4.57 22.71 12.18
N LYS A 32 3.75 22.42 13.19
CA LYS A 32 4.14 22.52 14.57
C LYS A 32 4.02 21.17 15.27
N GLN A 33 5.14 20.65 15.77
CA GLN A 33 5.16 19.45 16.61
C GLN A 33 4.59 19.80 18.00
N PHE A 34 3.84 18.86 18.59
CA PHE A 34 3.38 18.96 19.96
C PHE A 34 4.53 18.61 20.91
N SER A 35 4.61 19.33 22.02
CA SER A 35 5.71 19.24 22.98
C SER A 35 5.34 18.54 24.27
N THR A 36 4.03 18.43 24.57
CA THR A 36 3.58 17.87 25.85
C THR A 36 3.89 16.38 25.99
N SER A 37 4.50 16.01 27.10
CA SER A 37 4.64 14.62 27.54
C SER A 37 3.33 14.07 28.12
N GLU A 38 2.44 14.96 28.57
CA GLU A 38 1.17 14.62 29.20
C GLU A 38 0.06 14.50 28.17
N LYS A 39 -0.12 13.30 27.60
CA LYS A 39 -1.07 13.01 26.52
C LYS A 39 -2.50 13.46 26.81
N GLN A 40 -2.92 13.50 28.10
CA GLN A 40 -4.24 13.99 28.53
C GLN A 40 -4.45 15.50 28.31
N PHE A 41 -3.41 16.25 28.00
CA PHE A 41 -3.50 17.69 27.73
C PHE A 41 -3.12 18.09 26.30
N THR A 42 -2.94 17.13 25.41
CA THR A 42 -2.53 17.39 24.02
C THR A 42 -3.44 18.40 23.31
N ALA A 43 -4.75 18.36 23.55
CA ALA A 43 -5.69 19.30 22.93
C ALA A 43 -5.42 20.77 23.29
N LYS A 44 -4.80 21.05 24.43
CA LYS A 44 -4.44 22.42 24.84
C LYS A 44 -3.35 23.05 23.96
N GLU A 45 -2.59 22.22 23.21
CA GLU A 45 -1.56 22.72 22.29
C GLU A 45 -2.11 23.07 20.90
N TRP A 46 -3.31 22.62 20.53
CA TRP A 46 -3.78 22.72 19.13
C TRP A 46 -4.01 24.17 18.68
N LEU A 47 -4.68 24.99 19.49
CA LEU A 47 -4.86 26.41 19.17
C LEU A 47 -3.53 27.19 19.17
N PRO A 48 -2.66 27.07 20.20
CA PRO A 48 -1.31 27.63 20.14
C PRO A 48 -0.49 27.22 18.94
N ALA A 49 -0.59 25.93 18.53
CA ALA A 49 0.10 25.42 17.35
C ALA A 49 -0.43 26.06 16.05
N LEU A 50 -1.76 26.21 15.92
CA LEU A 50 -2.36 26.89 14.76
C LEU A 50 -1.91 28.35 14.67
N ILE A 51 -1.91 29.07 15.81
CA ILE A 51 -1.46 30.46 15.88
C ILE A 51 0.03 30.58 15.48
N GLN A 52 0.89 29.68 16.01
CA GLN A 52 2.30 29.65 15.64
C GLN A 52 2.52 29.33 14.17
N CYS A 53 1.79 28.37 13.61
CA CYS A 53 1.86 28.06 12.18
C CYS A 53 1.45 29.27 11.33
N LYS A 54 0.34 29.93 11.67
CA LYS A 54 -0.12 31.13 10.93
C LYS A 54 0.88 32.29 11.04
N ALA A 55 1.51 32.47 12.20
CA ALA A 55 2.52 33.53 12.41
C ALA A 55 3.78 33.33 11.54
N GLN A 56 4.12 32.11 11.18
CA GLN A 56 5.23 31.76 10.28
C GLN A 56 4.88 31.91 8.79
N MET A 57 3.62 32.09 8.46
CA MET A 57 3.14 32.24 7.09
C MET A 57 3.18 33.72 6.65
N ASN A 58 3.18 33.95 5.34
CA ASN A 58 3.14 35.30 4.78
C ASN A 58 1.90 36.05 5.30
N LYS A 59 2.16 37.20 5.94
CA LYS A 59 1.13 38.05 6.58
C LYS A 59 0.27 38.83 5.58
N ASP A 60 0.79 39.07 4.38
CA ASP A 60 0.10 39.87 3.33
C ASP A 60 -1.02 39.09 2.63
N ILE A 61 -1.13 37.79 2.92
CA ILE A 61 -2.16 36.95 2.32
C ILE A 61 -3.47 37.09 3.12
N GLU A 62 -4.47 37.70 2.51
CA GLU A 62 -5.82 37.77 3.08
C GLU A 62 -6.44 36.36 3.15
N ILE A 63 -6.95 35.99 4.33
CA ILE A 63 -7.65 34.73 4.57
C ILE A 63 -9.16 34.98 4.47
N HIS A 64 -9.85 34.13 3.71
CA HIS A 64 -11.28 34.24 3.44
C HIS A 64 -12.12 33.21 4.23
N ALA A 65 -11.51 32.09 4.63
CA ALA A 65 -12.13 31.06 5.45
C ALA A 65 -11.08 30.21 6.14
N ILE A 66 -11.51 29.45 7.15
CA ILE A 66 -10.71 28.41 7.83
C ILE A 66 -11.43 27.07 7.66
N CYS A 67 -10.69 25.98 7.48
CA CYS A 67 -11.23 24.61 7.50
C CYS A 67 -10.33 23.70 8.31
N ILE A 68 -10.93 22.91 9.21
CA ILE A 68 -10.22 22.09 10.19
C ILE A 68 -10.58 20.62 10.01
N SER A 69 -9.56 19.78 9.84
CA SER A 69 -9.65 18.33 9.95
C SER A 69 -8.79 17.80 11.09
N GLY A 70 -8.96 16.53 11.42
CA GLY A 70 -8.11 15.91 12.42
C GLY A 70 -8.36 14.41 12.57
N ASN A 71 -7.48 13.76 13.31
CA ASN A 71 -7.58 12.35 13.58
C ASN A 71 -8.77 12.02 14.52
N GLY A 72 -9.24 10.78 14.45
CA GLY A 72 -10.34 10.31 15.31
C GLY A 72 -10.41 8.79 15.34
N PRO A 73 -11.21 8.23 16.24
CA PRO A 73 -12.06 8.88 17.23
C PRO A 73 -11.32 9.26 18.51
N SER A 74 -11.19 10.55 18.79
CA SER A 74 -10.69 11.08 20.08
C SER A 74 -11.84 11.69 20.88
N VAL A 75 -11.69 11.80 22.19
CA VAL A 75 -12.68 12.42 23.08
C VAL A 75 -12.02 13.51 23.90
N ILE A 76 -12.54 14.71 23.81
CA ILE A 76 -12.01 15.89 24.49
C ILE A 76 -13.12 16.57 25.30
N SER A 77 -12.86 16.88 26.57
CA SER A 77 -13.77 17.66 27.40
C SER A 77 -13.69 19.16 27.09
N ASP A 78 -14.66 19.93 27.53
CA ASP A 78 -14.66 21.40 27.47
C ASP A 78 -13.43 22.04 28.11
N GLU A 79 -12.85 21.42 29.16
CA GLU A 79 -11.61 21.84 29.82
C GLU A 79 -10.34 21.36 29.09
N GLY A 80 -10.45 20.61 27.99
CA GLY A 80 -9.32 20.11 27.20
C GLY A 80 -8.67 18.83 27.71
N TYR A 81 -9.32 18.09 28.64
CA TYR A 81 -8.88 16.72 28.93
C TYR A 81 -9.11 15.84 27.72
N THR A 82 -8.08 15.09 27.32
CA THR A 82 -8.01 14.41 26.03
C THR A 82 -7.82 12.92 26.21
N LEU A 83 -8.64 12.12 25.53
CA LEU A 83 -8.40 10.71 25.24
C LEU A 83 -8.18 10.57 23.74
N LEU A 84 -6.93 10.39 23.31
CA LEU A 84 -6.61 10.25 21.90
C LEU A 84 -7.11 8.92 21.32
N TRP A 85 -7.37 8.90 20.03
CA TRP A 85 -7.87 7.75 19.27
C TRP A 85 -6.99 6.48 19.39
N ASN A 86 -5.67 6.65 19.57
CA ASN A 86 -4.69 5.56 19.67
C ASN A 86 -4.35 5.18 21.12
N CYS A 87 -5.02 5.73 22.11
CA CYS A 87 -4.90 5.26 23.49
C CYS A 87 -5.44 3.84 23.62
N GLU A 88 -4.72 3.00 24.34
CA GLU A 88 -5.19 1.67 24.70
C GLU A 88 -6.45 1.76 25.55
N LEU A 89 -7.43 0.91 25.23
CA LEU A 89 -8.66 0.79 26.02
C LEU A 89 -8.42 -0.19 27.17
N THR A 90 -8.76 0.25 28.39
CA THR A 90 -8.68 -0.58 29.61
C THR A 90 -10.03 -1.13 30.03
N ILE A 91 -11.12 -0.74 29.37
CA ILE A 91 -12.45 -1.33 29.54
C ILE A 91 -12.50 -2.74 28.96
N ASP A 92 -13.35 -3.60 29.52
CA ASP A 92 -13.55 -4.95 28.99
C ASP A 92 -14.23 -4.90 27.61
N LYS A 93 -13.77 -5.73 26.67
CA LYS A 93 -14.40 -5.84 25.34
C LYS A 93 -15.87 -6.27 25.42
N ASN A 94 -16.25 -7.02 26.43
CA ASN A 94 -17.63 -7.43 26.65
C ASN A 94 -18.55 -6.23 26.92
N ASP A 95 -18.02 -5.15 27.54
CA ASP A 95 -18.79 -3.96 27.88
C ASP A 95 -19.28 -3.22 26.62
N TYR A 96 -18.62 -3.41 25.46
CA TYR A 96 -18.96 -2.74 24.21
C TYR A 96 -19.02 -3.67 22.98
N SER A 97 -19.08 -4.98 23.20
CA SER A 97 -19.07 -5.99 22.11
C SER A 97 -20.28 -5.88 21.15
N GLN A 98 -21.37 -5.24 21.57
CA GLN A 98 -22.61 -5.11 20.80
C GLN A 98 -22.71 -3.82 19.98
N THR A 99 -21.70 -2.95 20.01
CA THR A 99 -21.68 -1.73 19.19
C THR A 99 -20.69 -1.82 18.04
N LYS A 100 -21.02 -1.18 16.92
CA LYS A 100 -20.11 -0.92 15.80
C LYS A 100 -19.48 0.47 15.90
N SER A 101 -19.87 1.27 16.89
CA SER A 101 -19.38 2.62 17.12
C SER A 101 -17.89 2.61 17.44
N LEU A 102 -17.15 3.52 16.81
CA LEU A 102 -15.76 3.78 17.14
C LEU A 102 -15.63 4.72 18.36
N PHE A 103 -16.70 5.44 18.70
CA PHE A 103 -16.73 6.46 19.76
C PHE A 103 -17.25 5.93 21.09
N ILE A 104 -18.25 5.04 21.10
CA ILE A 104 -18.81 4.49 22.35
C ILE A 104 -17.72 3.90 23.24
N PRO A 105 -16.79 3.04 22.76
CA PRO A 105 -15.69 2.56 23.60
C PRO A 105 -14.80 3.69 24.14
N ARG A 106 -14.61 4.76 23.36
CA ARG A 106 -13.81 5.93 23.79
C ARG A 106 -14.52 6.75 24.86
N PHE A 107 -15.82 6.94 24.75
CA PHE A 107 -16.61 7.61 25.80
C PHE A 107 -16.58 6.82 27.11
N LEU A 108 -16.72 5.48 27.04
CA LEU A 108 -16.64 4.62 28.21
C LEU A 108 -15.25 4.65 28.85
N GLU A 109 -14.20 4.58 28.04
CA GLU A 109 -12.81 4.68 28.51
C GLU A 109 -12.55 6.06 29.14
N PHE A 110 -13.04 7.15 28.54
CA PHE A 110 -12.91 8.50 29.10
C PHE A 110 -13.64 8.60 30.45
N LYS A 111 -14.88 8.09 30.56
CA LYS A 111 -15.67 8.01 31.81
C LYS A 111 -14.90 7.25 32.89
N LYS A 112 -14.26 6.13 32.53
CA LYS A 112 -13.47 5.29 33.46
C LYS A 112 -12.16 5.97 33.91
N ARG A 113 -11.40 6.55 32.97
CA ARG A 113 -10.10 7.20 33.28
C ARG A 113 -10.23 8.50 34.02
N TYR A 114 -11.25 9.29 33.65
CA TYR A 114 -11.44 10.67 34.11
C TYR A 114 -12.84 10.88 34.70
N PRO A 115 -13.25 10.12 35.74
CA PRO A 115 -14.64 10.16 36.24
C PRO A 115 -15.04 11.54 36.77
N LYS A 116 -14.11 12.23 37.45
CA LYS A 116 -14.36 13.59 37.95
C LYS A 116 -14.59 14.59 36.80
N GLN A 117 -13.74 14.52 35.77
CA GLN A 117 -13.83 15.37 34.58
C GLN A 117 -15.07 15.03 33.76
N PHE A 118 -15.36 13.73 33.54
CA PHE A 118 -16.57 13.30 32.86
C PHE A 118 -17.85 13.83 33.52
N ASN A 119 -17.92 13.81 34.85
CA ASN A 119 -19.06 14.33 35.58
C ASN A 119 -19.18 15.86 35.48
N LYS A 120 -18.04 16.56 35.52
CA LYS A 120 -17.98 18.03 35.45
C LYS A 120 -18.22 18.61 34.07
N THR A 121 -17.71 17.92 33.02
CA THR A 121 -17.76 18.46 31.64
C THR A 121 -19.18 18.72 31.18
N GLN A 122 -19.37 19.84 30.51
CA GLN A 122 -20.66 20.21 29.92
C GLN A 122 -20.88 19.51 28.58
N PHE A 123 -19.79 19.24 27.84
CA PHE A 123 -19.84 18.55 26.54
C PHE A 123 -18.54 17.83 26.25
N LEU A 124 -18.62 16.86 25.33
CA LEU A 124 -17.49 16.09 24.78
C LEU A 124 -17.42 16.33 23.28
N LEU A 125 -16.21 16.54 22.76
CA LEU A 125 -15.95 16.83 21.36
C LEU A 125 -14.93 15.86 20.78
N GLY A 126 -14.90 15.74 19.45
CA GLY A 126 -13.81 15.11 18.72
C GLY A 126 -12.65 16.08 18.46
N THR A 127 -11.64 15.62 17.72
CA THR A 127 -10.41 16.40 17.47
C THR A 127 -10.68 17.69 16.68
N PRO A 128 -11.23 17.66 15.46
CA PRO A 128 -11.48 18.89 14.71
C PRO A 128 -12.53 19.77 15.40
N GLU A 129 -13.54 19.16 16.01
CA GLU A 129 -14.64 19.85 16.68
C GLU A 129 -14.15 20.70 17.87
N TYR A 130 -13.16 20.20 18.62
CA TYR A 130 -12.61 20.95 19.74
C TYR A 130 -11.85 22.21 19.28
N LEU A 131 -11.05 22.11 18.21
CA LEU A 131 -10.38 23.29 17.68
C LEU A 131 -11.39 24.28 17.06
N ILE A 132 -12.41 23.78 16.34
CA ILE A 132 -13.52 24.60 15.82
C ILE A 132 -14.23 25.33 16.97
N TYR A 133 -14.51 24.63 18.08
CA TYR A 133 -15.08 25.24 19.27
C TYR A 133 -14.21 26.38 19.82
N LEU A 134 -12.90 26.17 19.91
CA LEU A 134 -11.97 27.21 20.37
C LEU A 134 -11.95 28.44 19.43
N LEU A 135 -12.17 28.24 18.13
CA LEU A 135 -12.21 29.30 17.13
C LEU A 135 -13.53 30.08 17.13
N THR A 136 -14.68 29.39 17.34
CA THR A 136 -16.02 29.95 17.09
C THR A 136 -16.92 30.01 18.32
N GLN A 137 -16.61 29.25 19.37
CA GLN A 137 -17.45 28.97 20.56
C GLN A 137 -18.71 28.15 20.25
N ASN A 138 -18.86 27.60 19.06
CA ASN A 138 -19.97 26.73 18.68
C ASN A 138 -19.63 25.26 18.89
N LYS A 139 -20.55 24.51 19.46
CA LYS A 139 -20.42 23.10 19.79
C LYS A 139 -21.13 22.29 18.71
N ILE A 140 -20.39 21.43 18.03
CA ILE A 140 -20.90 20.58 16.95
C ILE A 140 -20.22 19.21 17.00
N THR A 141 -20.83 18.22 16.36
CA THR A 141 -20.19 16.94 16.03
C THR A 141 -20.22 16.76 14.52
N ILE A 142 -19.07 16.49 13.90
CA ILE A 142 -18.96 16.35 12.46
C ILE A 142 -19.29 14.91 12.07
N LEU A 143 -20.40 14.71 11.36
CA LEU A 143 -20.75 13.44 10.72
C LEU A 143 -20.41 13.55 9.22
N PRO A 144 -19.49 12.73 8.69
CA PRO A 144 -19.09 12.85 7.29
C PRO A 144 -20.26 12.72 6.30
N GLU A 145 -21.14 11.75 6.56
CA GLU A 145 -22.36 11.46 5.79
C GLU A 145 -23.24 10.52 6.62
N GLU A 146 -24.54 10.50 6.41
CA GLU A 146 -25.52 9.77 7.26
C GLU A 146 -25.22 8.29 7.44
N ARG A 147 -24.71 7.61 6.40
CA ARG A 147 -24.35 6.19 6.44
C ARG A 147 -23.16 5.89 7.40
N PHE A 148 -22.47 6.92 7.93
CA PHE A 148 -21.48 6.76 8.99
C PHE A 148 -22.07 6.64 10.39
N ILE A 149 -23.38 6.88 10.60
CA ILE A 149 -24.02 6.79 11.93
C ILE A 149 -23.64 5.50 12.68
N PRO A 150 -23.63 4.29 12.06
CA PRO A 150 -23.23 3.07 12.78
C PRO A 150 -21.79 3.08 13.31
N ALA A 151 -20.89 3.89 12.72
CA ALA A 151 -19.52 4.06 13.20
C ALA A 151 -19.40 5.18 14.25
N TYR A 152 -20.41 6.03 14.35
CA TYR A 152 -20.53 7.08 15.37
C TYR A 152 -21.40 6.59 16.53
N TRP A 153 -22.64 7.02 16.62
CA TRP A 153 -23.63 6.61 17.61
C TRP A 153 -25.03 7.08 17.19
N ASN A 154 -26.04 6.52 17.81
CA ASN A 154 -27.41 7.05 17.85
C ASN A 154 -27.85 7.26 19.29
N LYS A 155 -29.06 7.82 19.48
CA LYS A 155 -29.61 8.14 20.81
C LYS A 155 -29.82 6.89 21.68
N ASP A 156 -30.22 5.79 21.07
CA ASP A 156 -30.47 4.52 21.78
C ASP A 156 -29.15 3.92 22.29
N GLU A 157 -28.08 3.98 21.49
CA GLU A 157 -26.74 3.56 21.93
C GLU A 157 -26.20 4.44 23.07
N LEU A 158 -26.34 5.77 22.98
CA LEU A 158 -25.94 6.65 24.08
C LEU A 158 -26.67 6.29 25.37
N THR A 159 -27.99 6.03 25.30
CA THR A 159 -28.79 5.62 26.44
C THR A 159 -28.36 4.25 26.98
N LYS A 160 -28.17 3.26 26.09
CA LYS A 160 -27.76 1.90 26.44
C LYS A 160 -26.42 1.89 27.20
N TYR A 161 -25.49 2.73 26.79
CA TYR A 161 -24.14 2.82 27.38
C TYR A 161 -24.02 3.92 28.45
N GLU A 162 -25.16 4.45 28.93
CA GLU A 162 -25.23 5.47 29.98
C GLU A 162 -24.35 6.70 29.71
N ILE A 163 -24.33 7.16 28.46
CA ILE A 163 -23.65 8.38 28.04
C ILE A 163 -24.71 9.48 27.96
N PRO A 164 -24.64 10.53 28.80
CA PRO A 164 -25.67 11.58 28.82
C PRO A 164 -25.74 12.32 27.49
N GLN A 165 -26.89 12.28 26.81
CA GLN A 165 -27.09 12.88 25.49
C GLN A 165 -26.78 14.38 25.48
N TYR A 166 -27.06 15.12 26.56
CA TYR A 166 -26.79 16.56 26.66
C TYR A 166 -25.31 16.90 26.60
N LYS A 167 -24.39 15.91 26.82
CA LYS A 167 -22.93 16.10 26.70
C LYS A 167 -22.45 15.95 25.26
N ILE A 168 -23.27 15.47 24.37
CA ILE A 168 -22.88 15.17 23.00
C ILE A 168 -23.59 16.15 22.07
N PRO A 169 -22.85 17.07 21.41
CA PRO A 169 -23.43 18.04 20.48
C PRO A 169 -24.06 17.37 19.26
N ASP A 170 -25.01 18.09 18.64
CA ASP A 170 -25.73 17.62 17.45
C ASP A 170 -24.80 17.43 16.26
N PHE A 171 -25.19 16.51 15.37
CA PHE A 171 -24.46 16.24 14.14
C PHE A 171 -24.66 17.36 13.11
N VAL A 172 -23.52 17.73 12.49
CA VAL A 172 -23.48 18.60 11.32
C VAL A 172 -22.66 17.90 10.21
N SER A 173 -22.94 18.23 8.95
CA SER A 173 -22.21 17.65 7.82
C SER A 173 -20.82 18.28 7.62
N VAL A 174 -19.94 17.57 6.93
CA VAL A 174 -18.72 18.14 6.37
C VAL A 174 -19.06 19.33 5.46
N GLY A 175 -18.31 20.42 5.57
CA GLY A 175 -18.58 21.69 4.86
C GLY A 175 -19.60 22.59 5.57
N TYR A 176 -20.15 22.18 6.70
CA TYR A 176 -21.00 23.05 7.52
C TYR A 176 -20.20 24.26 8.03
N ASN A 177 -20.82 25.44 7.95
CA ASN A 177 -20.25 26.66 8.53
C ASN A 177 -20.53 26.70 10.04
N ALA A 178 -19.53 26.45 10.85
CA ALA A 178 -19.63 26.44 12.30
C ALA A 178 -19.66 27.85 12.91
N GLY A 179 -19.70 28.90 12.13
CA GLY A 179 -19.68 30.30 12.55
C GLY A 179 -18.37 31.00 12.19
N ASN A 180 -18.26 32.26 12.59
CA ASN A 180 -17.05 33.06 12.35
C ASN A 180 -16.06 32.95 13.52
N THR A 181 -14.80 33.22 13.25
CA THR A 181 -13.80 33.41 14.31
C THR A 181 -14.24 34.48 15.28
N THR A 182 -14.05 34.25 16.61
CA THR A 182 -14.31 35.26 17.62
C THR A 182 -13.33 36.45 17.46
N PRO A 183 -13.66 37.66 17.96
CA PRO A 183 -12.76 38.82 17.87
C PRO A 183 -11.37 38.51 18.40
N LYS A 184 -11.25 37.84 19.55
CA LYS A 184 -9.98 37.42 20.16
C LYS A 184 -9.17 36.50 19.22
N ILE A 185 -9.80 35.52 18.60
CA ILE A 185 -9.14 34.59 17.67
C ILE A 185 -8.75 35.30 16.37
N THR A 186 -9.59 36.21 15.88
CA THR A 186 -9.29 37.05 14.72
C THR A 186 -8.01 37.84 14.91
N GLU A 187 -7.85 38.45 16.08
CA GLU A 187 -6.63 39.17 16.48
C GLU A 187 -5.43 38.22 16.60
N GLN A 188 -5.57 37.09 17.32
CA GLN A 188 -4.48 36.14 17.54
C GLN A 188 -3.94 35.49 16.24
N LEU A 189 -4.80 35.29 15.26
CA LEU A 189 -4.43 34.79 13.94
C LEU A 189 -4.02 35.90 12.96
N CYS A 190 -4.00 37.17 13.42
CA CYS A 190 -3.71 38.35 12.59
C CYS A 190 -4.58 38.38 11.31
N LEU A 191 -5.87 38.15 11.45
CA LEU A 191 -6.83 38.25 10.37
C LEU A 191 -7.39 39.67 10.28
N SER A 192 -7.68 40.17 9.06
CA SER A 192 -8.22 41.51 8.84
C SER A 192 -9.66 41.69 9.33
N LYS A 193 -10.42 40.58 9.41
CA LYS A 193 -11.82 40.53 9.86
C LYS A 193 -12.15 39.11 10.33
N PRO A 194 -13.25 38.92 11.07
CA PRO A 194 -13.76 37.58 11.35
C PRO A 194 -14.06 36.81 10.07
N VAL A 195 -13.65 35.55 10.00
CA VAL A 195 -13.83 34.68 8.83
C VAL A 195 -14.60 33.42 9.19
N PRO A 196 -15.39 32.85 8.29
CA PRO A 196 -16.13 31.61 8.52
C PRO A 196 -15.17 30.44 8.74
N VAL A 197 -15.56 29.54 9.66
CA VAL A 197 -14.85 28.30 9.99
C VAL A 197 -15.71 27.12 9.54
N PHE A 198 -15.17 26.32 8.60
CA PHE A 198 -15.84 25.17 8.04
C PHE A 198 -15.40 23.87 8.68
N CYS A 199 -16.33 22.91 8.79
CA CYS A 199 -16.11 21.56 9.30
C CYS A 199 -15.44 20.69 8.26
N GLY A 200 -14.16 20.35 8.45
CA GLY A 200 -13.42 19.42 7.58
C GLY A 200 -13.78 17.96 7.87
N GLY A 201 -13.58 17.52 9.10
CA GLY A 201 -13.94 16.17 9.54
C GLY A 201 -12.74 15.25 9.76
N PRO A 202 -12.94 13.93 9.75
CA PRO A 202 -11.86 12.98 9.96
C PRO A 202 -10.79 13.07 8.88
N ASP A 203 -9.52 12.95 9.29
CA ASP A 203 -8.33 13.03 8.44
C ASP A 203 -8.41 12.10 7.21
N PHE A 204 -8.91 10.86 7.39
CA PHE A 204 -9.03 9.92 6.29
C PHE A 204 -10.03 10.37 5.21
N VAL A 205 -11.11 11.04 5.62
CA VAL A 205 -12.10 11.59 4.68
C VAL A 205 -11.49 12.75 3.89
N THR A 206 -10.83 13.67 4.59
CA THR A 206 -10.20 14.83 3.95
C THR A 206 -9.02 14.42 3.05
N ALA A 207 -8.27 13.36 3.40
CA ALA A 207 -7.25 12.79 2.52
C ALA A 207 -7.84 12.23 1.22
N LEU A 208 -8.98 11.51 1.28
CA LEU A 208 -9.67 11.00 0.08
C LEU A 208 -10.22 12.13 -0.79
N ILE A 209 -10.67 13.23 -0.20
CA ILE A 209 -11.08 14.43 -0.92
C ILE A 209 -9.86 15.09 -1.57
N GLY A 210 -8.78 15.28 -0.83
CA GLY A 210 -7.56 15.93 -1.28
C GLY A 210 -6.72 15.13 -2.28
N THR A 211 -7.02 13.85 -2.46
CA THR A 211 -6.50 13.00 -3.55
C THR A 211 -7.51 12.77 -4.66
N ASN A 212 -8.70 13.40 -4.56
CA ASN A 212 -9.82 13.23 -5.48
C ASN A 212 -10.21 11.75 -5.68
N THR A 213 -10.15 10.95 -4.62
CA THR A 213 -10.57 9.54 -4.62
C THR A 213 -12.08 9.45 -4.39
N LEU A 214 -12.84 10.20 -5.19
CA LEU A 214 -14.29 10.42 -5.09
C LEU A 214 -15.05 9.93 -6.34
N THR A 215 -14.42 9.17 -7.19
CA THR A 215 -15.02 8.61 -8.41
C THR A 215 -14.70 7.11 -8.47
N PRO A 216 -15.66 6.27 -8.89
CA PRO A 216 -15.42 4.82 -8.98
C PRO A 216 -14.15 4.48 -9.75
N GLY A 217 -13.37 3.55 -9.20
CA GLY A 217 -12.10 3.11 -9.75
C GLY A 217 -10.89 3.93 -9.31
N LYS A 218 -11.03 5.13 -8.78
CA LYS A 218 -9.89 5.89 -8.24
C LYS A 218 -9.39 5.28 -6.94
N VAL A 219 -8.06 5.29 -6.79
CA VAL A 219 -7.36 4.65 -5.68
C VAL A 219 -6.43 5.64 -5.00
N CYS A 220 -6.41 5.59 -3.67
CA CYS A 220 -5.51 6.37 -2.83
C CYS A 220 -4.80 5.46 -1.83
N ASP A 221 -3.48 5.58 -1.73
CA ASP A 221 -2.68 5.04 -0.65
C ASP A 221 -2.37 6.16 0.37
N ARG A 222 -2.85 5.98 1.60
CA ARG A 222 -2.54 6.85 2.74
C ARG A 222 -1.33 6.28 3.47
N ALA A 223 -0.15 6.69 3.03
CA ALA A 223 1.15 6.17 3.45
C ALA A 223 1.75 6.98 4.60
N GLY A 224 1.23 6.76 5.80
CA GLY A 224 1.67 7.34 7.07
C GLY A 224 2.43 6.35 7.97
N SER A 225 2.23 6.45 9.28
CA SER A 225 2.73 5.47 10.27
C SER A 225 2.11 4.09 10.05
N SER A 226 0.80 4.04 9.83
CA SER A 226 0.09 2.94 9.17
C SER A 226 -0.09 3.28 7.69
N GLU A 227 -0.55 2.31 6.90
CA GLU A 227 -0.80 2.49 5.47
C GLU A 227 -2.16 1.93 5.12
N GLY A 228 -2.94 2.67 4.36
CA GLY A 228 -4.28 2.25 3.96
C GLY A 228 -4.53 2.51 2.49
N ILE A 229 -4.67 1.44 1.70
CA ILE A 229 -5.00 1.54 0.28
C ILE A 229 -6.51 1.53 0.14
N ASN A 230 -7.05 2.58 -0.47
CA ASN A 230 -8.46 2.91 -0.53
C ASN A 230 -8.93 2.96 -1.99
N LEU A 231 -9.97 2.24 -2.31
CA LEU A 231 -10.62 2.22 -3.63
C LEU A 231 -12.01 2.84 -3.53
N CYS A 232 -12.30 3.85 -4.33
CA CYS A 232 -13.66 4.36 -4.49
C CYS A 232 -14.48 3.41 -5.37
N SER A 233 -15.67 3.03 -4.91
CA SER A 233 -16.57 2.07 -5.57
C SER A 233 -18.00 2.60 -5.64
N ASP A 234 -18.70 2.24 -6.70
CA ASP A 234 -20.16 2.43 -6.86
C ASP A 234 -20.99 1.30 -6.22
N LYS A 235 -20.32 0.27 -5.68
CA LYS A 235 -20.95 -0.88 -5.04
C LYS A 235 -20.44 -1.06 -3.62
N ALA A 236 -21.36 -1.36 -2.69
CA ALA A 236 -21.01 -1.83 -1.35
C ALA A 236 -20.65 -3.32 -1.42
N VAL A 237 -19.41 -3.67 -1.22
CA VAL A 237 -18.96 -5.07 -1.13
C VAL A 237 -18.37 -5.30 0.26
N PHE A 238 -19.06 -6.12 1.07
CA PHE A 238 -18.63 -6.45 2.41
C PHE A 238 -17.93 -7.82 2.41
N SER A 239 -16.72 -7.88 2.93
CA SER A 239 -15.92 -9.11 3.03
C SER A 239 -14.97 -9.00 4.22
N PRO A 240 -14.60 -10.11 4.88
CA PRO A 240 -13.56 -10.11 5.90
C PRO A 240 -12.18 -9.67 5.39
N GLU A 241 -11.99 -9.68 4.07
CA GLU A 241 -10.71 -9.34 3.44
C GLU A 241 -10.47 -7.84 3.31
N VAL A 242 -11.52 -7.03 3.35
CA VAL A 242 -11.47 -5.58 3.14
C VAL A 242 -12.35 -4.86 4.13
N ARG A 243 -12.04 -3.61 4.40
CA ARG A 243 -12.91 -2.72 5.16
C ARG A 243 -13.72 -1.87 4.19
N THR A 244 -15.05 -1.94 4.28
CA THR A 244 -15.95 -1.14 3.46
C THR A 244 -16.63 -0.07 4.32
N LEU A 245 -16.44 1.19 3.96
CA LEU A 245 -17.03 2.37 4.58
C LEU A 245 -17.80 3.17 3.51
N PRO A 246 -18.78 3.99 3.91
CA PRO A 246 -19.35 4.97 3.01
C PRO A 246 -18.30 5.93 2.45
N SER A 247 -18.50 6.44 1.24
CA SER A 247 -17.85 7.64 0.77
C SER A 247 -18.62 8.87 1.26
N ILE A 248 -17.98 10.03 1.28
CA ILE A 248 -18.65 11.32 1.47
C ILE A 248 -19.60 11.66 0.30
N VAL A 249 -19.35 11.09 -0.87
CA VAL A 249 -20.25 11.23 -2.03
C VAL A 249 -21.39 10.23 -1.88
N PRO A 250 -22.67 10.66 -1.96
CA PRO A 250 -23.81 9.77 -1.89
C PRO A 250 -23.71 8.60 -2.87
N ASN A 251 -24.16 7.43 -2.44
CA ASN A 251 -24.16 6.17 -3.21
C ASN A 251 -22.78 5.62 -3.58
N LEU A 252 -21.67 6.26 -3.18
CA LEU A 252 -20.32 5.72 -3.34
C LEU A 252 -19.81 5.14 -2.02
N TRP A 253 -18.82 4.26 -2.16
CA TRP A 253 -18.19 3.52 -1.07
C TRP A 253 -16.68 3.63 -1.12
N ASN A 254 -16.04 3.48 0.01
CA ASN A 254 -14.59 3.37 0.15
C ASN A 254 -14.25 1.95 0.62
N ILE A 255 -13.59 1.18 -0.23
CA ILE A 255 -13.12 -0.18 0.05
C ILE A 255 -11.62 -0.11 0.32
N SER A 256 -11.18 -0.61 1.47
CA SER A 256 -9.78 -0.44 1.88
C SER A 256 -9.15 -1.71 2.43
N VAL A 257 -7.82 -1.80 2.22
CA VAL A 257 -6.91 -2.75 2.88
C VAL A 257 -5.95 -1.95 3.74
N ILE A 258 -5.77 -2.34 5.00
CA ILE A 258 -4.98 -1.59 5.97
C ILE A 258 -3.77 -2.42 6.41
N ASN A 259 -2.60 -1.78 6.40
CA ASN A 259 -1.37 -2.25 7.04
C ASN A 259 -1.18 -1.44 8.31
N GLU A 260 -1.36 -2.06 9.46
CA GLU A 260 -1.28 -1.36 10.76
C GLU A 260 0.12 -0.78 11.03
N LYS A 261 1.16 -1.43 10.52
CA LYS A 261 2.56 -1.02 10.66
C LYS A 261 3.17 -0.84 9.27
N SER A 262 3.59 0.37 8.96
CA SER A 262 4.30 0.73 7.72
C SER A 262 5.39 1.75 8.05
N GLY A 263 5.17 3.04 7.85
CA GLY A 263 6.14 4.07 8.16
C GLY A 263 6.56 4.14 9.64
N SER A 264 5.73 3.63 10.57
CA SER A 264 6.10 3.52 11.99
C SER A 264 7.34 2.69 12.21
N ILE A 265 7.52 1.57 11.49
CA ILE A 265 8.68 0.69 11.63
C ILE A 265 9.97 1.43 11.23
N PHE A 266 9.93 2.18 10.14
CA PHE A 266 11.08 2.98 9.70
C PHE A 266 11.34 4.20 10.62
N SER A 267 10.29 4.75 11.23
CA SER A 267 10.40 5.80 12.25
C SER A 267 11.04 5.29 13.55
N GLU A 268 10.72 4.07 13.97
CA GLU A 268 11.34 3.42 15.12
C GLU A 268 12.82 3.14 14.84
N TYR A 269 13.14 2.63 13.68
CA TYR A 269 14.52 2.41 13.22
C TYR A 269 15.33 3.73 13.21
N LYS A 270 14.73 4.81 12.71
CA LYS A 270 15.35 6.15 12.76
C LYS A 270 15.72 6.57 14.18
N LYS A 271 14.80 6.43 15.14
CA LYS A 271 15.05 6.78 16.56
C LYS A 271 16.16 5.93 17.16
N GLN A 272 16.21 4.64 16.81
CA GLN A 272 17.28 3.74 17.24
C GLN A 272 18.62 4.20 16.70
N GLN A 273 18.72 4.51 15.40
CA GLN A 273 19.95 5.00 14.78
C GLN A 273 20.40 6.36 15.34
N GLU A 274 19.47 7.28 15.59
CA GLU A 274 19.77 8.56 16.24
C GLU A 274 20.32 8.39 17.66
N ALA A 275 19.80 7.43 18.42
CA ALA A 275 20.28 7.10 19.76
C ALA A 275 21.68 6.44 19.74
N GLU A 276 21.92 5.52 18.82
CA GLU A 276 23.19 4.82 18.64
C GLU A 276 24.33 5.78 18.18
N LEU A 277 24.02 6.66 17.24
CA LEU A 277 24.99 7.59 16.65
C LEU A 277 25.08 8.93 17.37
N GLN A 278 24.20 9.17 18.36
CA GLN A 278 24.05 10.44 19.10
C GLN A 278 23.95 11.67 18.15
N LYS A 279 23.28 11.49 17.00
CA LYS A 279 23.14 12.48 15.93
C LYS A 279 21.72 12.49 15.42
N ASN A 280 21.18 13.67 15.14
CA ASN A 280 19.92 13.78 14.37
C ASN A 280 20.16 13.39 12.92
N ILE A 281 19.35 12.48 12.40
CA ILE A 281 19.41 11.96 11.03
C ILE A 281 18.13 12.36 10.31
N SER A 282 18.23 12.93 9.11
CA SER A 282 17.04 13.19 8.30
C SER A 282 16.47 11.89 7.74
N TYR A 283 15.16 11.85 7.47
CA TYR A 283 14.56 10.68 6.78
C TYR A 283 15.17 10.43 5.40
N GLN A 284 15.57 11.50 4.70
CA GLN A 284 16.21 11.41 3.38
C GLN A 284 17.59 10.73 3.48
N GLU A 285 18.43 11.16 4.41
CA GLU A 285 19.77 10.59 4.66
C GLU A 285 19.64 9.10 5.02
N LEU A 286 18.84 8.78 6.05
CA LEU A 286 18.64 7.40 6.47
C LEU A 286 18.08 6.49 5.37
N PHE A 287 17.19 7.02 4.52
CA PHE A 287 16.65 6.30 3.39
C PHE A 287 17.72 6.00 2.34
N SER A 288 18.55 7.00 1.97
CA SER A 288 19.62 6.83 1.00
C SER A 288 20.63 5.81 1.48
N ASP A 289 21.09 5.91 2.73
CA ASP A 289 22.03 4.96 3.33
C ASP A 289 21.43 3.53 3.36
N SER A 290 20.14 3.42 3.66
CA SER A 290 19.45 2.14 3.68
C SER A 290 19.30 1.48 2.31
N ILE A 291 19.19 2.26 1.24
CA ILE A 291 19.08 1.74 -0.14
C ILE A 291 20.46 1.37 -0.70
N GLU A 292 21.51 2.12 -0.36
CA GLU A 292 22.87 1.86 -0.83
C GLU A 292 23.44 0.57 -0.26
N ASP A 293 23.23 0.32 1.04
CA ASP A 293 23.66 -0.94 1.68
C ASP A 293 22.53 -1.97 1.74
N LYS A 294 22.50 -2.86 0.77
CA LYS A 294 21.51 -3.95 0.69
C LYS A 294 21.56 -4.97 1.85
N ASN A 295 22.61 -4.92 2.67
CA ASN A 295 22.75 -5.77 3.85
C ASN A 295 22.36 -5.04 5.14
N SER A 296 22.06 -3.74 5.07
CA SER A 296 21.66 -2.94 6.21
C SER A 296 20.28 -3.35 6.76
N GLN A 297 20.10 -3.16 8.06
CA GLN A 297 18.79 -3.32 8.69
C GLN A 297 17.75 -2.39 8.05
N GLY A 298 18.14 -1.18 7.67
CA GLY A 298 17.28 -0.21 6.98
C GLY A 298 16.75 -0.74 5.65
N PHE A 299 17.61 -1.38 4.84
CA PHE A 299 17.19 -2.01 3.58
C PHE A 299 16.15 -3.12 3.80
N PHE A 300 16.34 -3.97 4.81
CA PHE A 300 15.38 -5.03 5.11
C PHE A 300 14.03 -4.46 5.57
N ILE A 301 14.04 -3.41 6.40
CA ILE A 301 12.82 -2.71 6.83
C ILE A 301 12.08 -2.11 5.63
N LEU A 302 12.77 -1.38 4.76
CA LEU A 302 12.17 -0.80 3.55
C LEU A 302 11.62 -1.88 2.62
N SER A 303 12.34 -3.00 2.47
CA SER A 303 11.90 -4.14 1.67
C SER A 303 10.65 -4.81 2.25
N GLU A 304 10.53 -4.88 3.57
CA GLU A 304 9.34 -5.40 4.25
C GLU A 304 8.13 -4.47 4.04
N ILE A 305 8.30 -3.17 4.22
CA ILE A 305 7.25 -2.17 3.97
C ILE A 305 6.77 -2.27 2.52
N LEU A 306 7.69 -2.35 1.57
CA LEU A 306 7.38 -2.45 0.14
C LEU A 306 6.65 -3.76 -0.20
N SER A 307 7.07 -4.88 0.40
CA SER A 307 6.41 -6.17 0.24
C SER A 307 4.98 -6.14 0.79
N ASN A 308 4.77 -5.55 1.97
CA ASN A 308 3.46 -5.41 2.59
C ASN A 308 2.54 -4.51 1.75
N PHE A 309 3.06 -3.40 1.23
CA PHE A 309 2.34 -2.53 0.30
C PHE A 309 1.92 -3.28 -0.97
N ASN A 310 2.86 -4.00 -1.61
CA ASN A 310 2.58 -4.78 -2.82
C ASN A 310 1.52 -5.87 -2.58
N ASN A 311 1.61 -6.59 -1.47
CA ASN A 311 0.63 -7.62 -1.10
C ASN A 311 -0.76 -7.01 -0.91
N SER A 312 -0.87 -5.89 -0.20
CA SER A 312 -2.14 -5.19 0.04
C SER A 312 -2.73 -4.61 -1.25
N LEU A 313 -1.90 -4.05 -2.12
CA LEU A 313 -2.30 -3.53 -3.42
C LEU A 313 -2.82 -4.65 -4.33
N ASN A 314 -2.10 -5.77 -4.41
CA ASN A 314 -2.51 -6.93 -5.19
C ASN A 314 -3.80 -7.54 -4.65
N LYS A 315 -3.93 -7.66 -3.33
CA LYS A 315 -5.17 -8.09 -2.68
C LYS A 315 -6.35 -7.22 -3.11
N LEU A 316 -6.20 -5.90 -3.09
CA LEU A 316 -7.25 -4.98 -3.49
C LEU A 316 -7.54 -5.05 -5.01
N LYS A 317 -6.51 -5.21 -5.86
CA LYS A 317 -6.67 -5.40 -7.32
C LYS A 317 -7.45 -6.69 -7.65
N ILE A 318 -7.09 -7.80 -7.00
CA ILE A 318 -7.78 -9.09 -7.17
C ILE A 318 -9.21 -8.98 -6.67
N PHE A 319 -9.41 -8.39 -5.49
CA PHE A 319 -10.74 -8.16 -4.94
C PHE A 319 -11.62 -7.33 -5.87
N ALA A 320 -11.09 -6.23 -6.41
CA ALA A 320 -11.80 -5.39 -7.37
C ALA A 320 -12.20 -6.17 -8.63
N LYS A 321 -11.27 -6.96 -9.19
CA LYS A 321 -11.52 -7.81 -10.36
C LYS A 321 -12.63 -8.84 -10.09
N ASN A 322 -12.56 -9.56 -8.97
CA ASN A 322 -13.52 -10.61 -8.61
C ASN A 322 -14.94 -10.06 -8.37
N ASN A 323 -15.07 -8.78 -7.99
CA ASN A 323 -16.34 -8.12 -7.72
C ASN A 323 -16.80 -7.19 -8.87
N ASN A 324 -16.13 -7.24 -10.03
CA ASN A 324 -16.40 -6.37 -11.18
C ASN A 324 -16.39 -4.87 -10.80
N LEU A 325 -15.40 -4.46 -10.01
CA LEU A 325 -15.14 -3.07 -9.66
C LEU A 325 -14.06 -2.49 -10.57
N GLN A 326 -14.17 -1.20 -10.87
CA GLN A 326 -13.12 -0.49 -11.59
C GLN A 326 -11.89 -0.30 -10.68
N PHE A 327 -10.70 -0.34 -11.27
CA PHE A 327 -9.44 -0.03 -10.60
C PHE A 327 -8.54 0.73 -11.59
N ASN A 328 -8.37 2.01 -11.37
CA ASN A 328 -7.70 2.92 -12.31
C ASN A 328 -6.35 3.38 -11.77
N GLU A 329 -5.38 3.48 -12.66
CA GLU A 329 -4.07 4.09 -12.40
C GLU A 329 -4.00 5.49 -13.04
N PRO A 330 -3.17 6.40 -12.55
CA PRO A 330 -2.26 6.22 -11.41
C PRO A 330 -3.01 6.16 -10.08
N ILE A 331 -2.44 5.44 -9.09
CA ILE A 331 -2.90 5.52 -7.71
C ILE A 331 -2.31 6.76 -7.04
N SER A 332 -3.13 7.52 -6.32
CA SER A 332 -2.64 8.68 -5.59
C SER A 332 -2.01 8.25 -4.27
N ILE A 333 -0.85 8.80 -3.91
CA ILE A 333 -0.23 8.56 -2.61
C ILE A 333 -0.18 9.86 -1.81
N THR A 334 -0.52 9.77 -0.52
CA THR A 334 -0.49 10.88 0.45
C THR A 334 0.20 10.45 1.74
N GLY A 335 0.58 11.41 2.58
CA GLY A 335 1.21 11.17 3.88
C GLY A 335 2.74 11.27 3.84
N GLY A 336 3.36 10.93 4.96
CA GLY A 336 4.80 11.13 5.16
C GLY A 336 5.70 10.46 4.13
N GLN A 337 5.33 9.26 3.69
CA GLN A 337 6.11 8.50 2.70
C GLN A 337 6.09 9.16 1.30
N ALA A 338 5.02 9.88 0.94
CA ALA A 338 4.90 10.57 -0.34
C ALA A 338 5.90 11.73 -0.52
N LYS A 339 6.59 12.14 0.56
CA LYS A 339 7.61 13.21 0.53
C LYS A 339 8.94 12.74 -0.05
N ASN A 340 9.16 11.43 -0.18
CA ASN A 340 10.39 10.87 -0.72
C ASN A 340 10.15 10.34 -2.14
N SER A 341 10.66 11.06 -3.15
CA SER A 341 10.49 10.71 -4.56
C SER A 341 11.17 9.38 -4.94
N GLN A 342 12.34 9.06 -4.36
CA GLN A 342 13.02 7.78 -4.60
C GLN A 342 12.19 6.60 -4.07
N TRP A 343 11.52 6.79 -2.93
CA TRP A 343 10.60 5.79 -2.40
C TRP A 343 9.38 5.60 -3.31
N MET A 344 8.85 6.67 -3.88
CA MET A 344 7.75 6.61 -4.84
C MET A 344 8.16 5.89 -6.13
N GLU A 345 9.37 6.15 -6.63
CA GLU A 345 9.94 5.42 -7.77
C GLU A 345 10.03 3.93 -7.49
N LEU A 346 10.59 3.54 -6.34
CA LEU A 346 10.69 2.14 -5.93
C LEU A 346 9.32 1.47 -5.78
N LYS A 347 8.34 2.14 -5.16
CA LYS A 347 6.97 1.64 -5.08
C LYS A 347 6.39 1.42 -6.49
N ALA A 348 6.52 2.39 -7.39
CA ALA A 348 6.02 2.28 -8.76
C ALA A 348 6.66 1.12 -9.54
N GLU A 349 7.98 0.99 -9.44
CA GLU A 349 8.74 -0.08 -10.11
C GLU A 349 8.38 -1.47 -9.61
N GLN A 350 8.47 -1.68 -8.30
CA GLN A 350 8.30 -3.00 -7.68
C GLN A 350 6.86 -3.52 -7.76
N THR A 351 5.87 -2.62 -7.75
CA THR A 351 4.46 -2.99 -7.86
C THR A 351 3.93 -2.97 -9.28
N ASN A 352 4.76 -2.57 -10.24
CA ASN A 352 4.36 -2.35 -11.65
C ASN A 352 3.07 -1.53 -11.77
N THR A 353 2.99 -0.43 -10.98
CA THR A 353 1.80 0.41 -10.86
C THR A 353 2.20 1.87 -11.00
N SER A 354 1.47 2.63 -11.81
CA SER A 354 1.69 4.08 -11.88
C SER A 354 1.20 4.74 -10.60
N ILE A 355 2.03 5.61 -10.02
CA ILE A 355 1.80 6.29 -8.75
C ILE A 355 1.83 7.80 -8.99
N ALA A 356 1.00 8.55 -8.30
CA ALA A 356 0.99 10.01 -8.37
C ALA A 356 0.96 10.64 -6.97
N VAL A 357 1.64 11.76 -6.80
CA VAL A 357 1.50 12.65 -5.65
C VAL A 357 0.69 13.86 -6.09
N CYS A 358 -0.35 14.18 -5.32
CA CYS A 358 -1.22 15.31 -5.59
C CYS A 358 -0.67 16.57 -4.93
N ASN A 359 -0.87 17.74 -5.54
CA ASN A 359 -0.50 19.09 -5.07
C ASN A 359 0.60 19.13 -3.98
N ILE A 360 0.33 18.48 -2.86
CA ILE A 360 1.22 18.33 -1.71
C ILE A 360 1.01 16.94 -1.08
N ALA A 361 2.05 16.38 -0.47
CA ALA A 361 1.99 15.07 0.21
C ALA A 361 0.99 15.04 1.40
N ASP A 362 0.76 16.16 2.05
CA ASP A 362 -0.25 16.32 3.12
C ASP A 362 -1.61 16.72 2.49
N SER A 363 -2.22 15.79 1.76
CA SER A 363 -3.43 16.03 0.94
C SER A 363 -4.66 16.42 1.76
N GLU A 364 -4.68 16.16 3.08
CA GLU A 364 -5.73 16.57 3.99
C GLU A 364 -5.98 18.08 3.90
N LEU A 365 -4.92 18.88 3.67
CA LEU A 365 -5.03 20.34 3.53
C LEU A 365 -5.74 20.72 2.22
N ILE A 366 -5.50 20.01 1.14
CA ILE A 366 -6.20 20.22 -0.13
C ILE A 366 -7.67 19.79 -0.01
N GLY A 367 -7.92 18.69 0.73
CA GLY A 367 -9.29 18.26 1.07
C GLY A 367 -10.05 19.32 1.86
N ASN A 368 -9.42 19.91 2.87
CA ASN A 368 -9.97 21.03 3.64
C ASN A 368 -10.28 22.25 2.75
N ALA A 369 -9.39 22.57 1.81
CA ALA A 369 -9.63 23.66 0.85
C ALA A 369 -10.86 23.39 -0.04
N ALA A 370 -10.98 22.17 -0.58
CA ALA A 370 -12.14 21.77 -1.39
C ALA A 370 -13.46 21.88 -0.58
N ILE A 371 -13.44 21.44 0.67
CA ILE A 371 -14.58 21.52 1.59
C ILE A 371 -14.96 23.00 1.85
N ALA A 372 -13.98 23.84 2.17
CA ALA A 372 -14.25 25.26 2.43
C ALA A 372 -14.76 25.99 1.18
N MET A 373 -14.25 25.66 0.00
CA MET A 373 -14.72 26.25 -1.27
C MET A 373 -16.17 25.84 -1.59
N PHE A 374 -16.54 24.60 -1.27
CA PHE A 374 -17.94 24.17 -1.29
C PHE A 374 -18.77 24.97 -0.28
N GLY A 375 -18.33 25.07 0.97
CA GLY A 375 -19.02 25.82 2.03
C GLY A 375 -19.17 27.32 1.71
N LEU A 376 -18.25 27.91 0.97
CA LEU A 376 -18.32 29.29 0.47
C LEU A 376 -19.25 29.44 -0.77
N GLY A 377 -19.79 28.33 -1.30
CA GLY A 377 -20.62 28.35 -2.51
C GLY A 377 -19.85 28.57 -3.81
N ILE A 378 -18.52 28.43 -3.82
CA ILE A 378 -17.70 28.53 -5.04
C ILE A 378 -17.95 27.33 -5.95
N TYR A 379 -18.21 26.15 -5.38
CA TYR A 379 -18.57 24.92 -6.08
C TYR A 379 -19.86 24.32 -5.53
N ASN A 380 -20.62 23.64 -6.39
CA ASN A 380 -21.91 23.05 -6.04
C ASN A 380 -21.82 21.74 -5.21
N SER A 381 -20.62 21.15 -5.15
CA SER A 381 -20.36 19.95 -4.34
C SER A 381 -18.87 19.85 -3.99
N ILE A 382 -18.56 19.10 -2.93
CA ILE A 382 -17.16 18.79 -2.55
C ILE A 382 -16.46 18.03 -3.68
N GLN A 383 -17.17 17.13 -4.38
CA GLN A 383 -16.60 16.39 -5.51
C GLN A 383 -16.21 17.31 -6.67
N THR A 384 -17.05 18.30 -7.02
CA THR A 384 -16.70 19.29 -8.06
C THR A 384 -15.55 20.18 -7.64
N ALA A 385 -15.49 20.59 -6.37
CA ALA A 385 -14.36 21.32 -5.82
C ALA A 385 -13.06 20.51 -5.92
N ALA A 386 -13.07 19.25 -5.43
CA ALA A 386 -11.91 18.36 -5.52
C ALA A 386 -11.45 18.14 -6.97
N ASN A 387 -12.38 17.90 -7.90
CA ASN A 387 -12.05 17.75 -9.33
C ASN A 387 -11.35 19.00 -9.91
N ALA A 388 -11.70 20.19 -9.44
CA ALA A 388 -11.13 21.43 -9.95
C ALA A 388 -9.72 21.73 -9.38
N ILE A 389 -9.48 21.45 -8.09
CA ILE A 389 -8.27 21.92 -7.41
C ILE A 389 -7.21 20.83 -7.19
N VAL A 390 -7.58 19.55 -7.21
CA VAL A 390 -6.62 18.45 -7.05
C VAL A 390 -5.89 18.20 -8.38
N LYS A 391 -4.56 18.28 -8.35
CA LYS A 391 -3.69 18.08 -9.51
C LYS A 391 -2.61 17.07 -9.16
N HIS A 392 -2.28 16.19 -10.09
CA HIS A 392 -1.08 15.35 -9.96
C HIS A 392 0.14 16.21 -10.30
N THR A 393 0.96 16.50 -9.29
CA THR A 393 2.18 17.32 -9.44
C THR A 393 3.41 16.48 -9.76
N GLN A 394 3.41 15.22 -9.34
CA GLN A 394 4.44 14.25 -9.63
C GLN A 394 3.79 12.93 -10.02
N VAL A 395 4.22 12.34 -11.13
CA VAL A 395 3.76 11.03 -11.58
C VAL A 395 4.98 10.14 -11.76
N PHE A 396 5.01 9.05 -11.00
CA PHE A 396 6.01 8.01 -11.09
C PHE A 396 5.41 6.89 -11.92
N SER A 397 5.86 6.80 -13.15
CA SER A 397 5.41 5.74 -14.05
C SER A 397 6.07 4.43 -13.64
N LYS A 398 5.28 3.32 -13.70
CA LYS A 398 5.93 2.03 -13.84
C LYS A 398 7.04 2.25 -14.88
N LYS A 399 8.30 2.08 -14.50
CA LYS A 399 9.30 1.91 -15.54
C LYS A 399 8.72 0.80 -16.41
N GLN A 400 8.34 1.11 -17.66
CA GLN A 400 8.51 0.12 -18.69
C GLN A 400 9.99 -0.23 -18.57
N THR A 401 10.30 -1.23 -17.76
CA THR A 401 11.46 -2.01 -18.00
C THR A 401 11.24 -2.59 -19.39
N LYS A 402 11.64 -1.87 -20.40
CA LYS A 402 12.44 -2.49 -21.43
C LYS A 402 13.64 -3.00 -20.65
N SER A 403 13.49 -4.06 -19.85
CA SER A 403 14.59 -4.92 -19.54
C SER A 403 14.99 -5.40 -20.92
N GLN A 404 16.03 -4.78 -21.43
CA GLN A 404 16.56 -5.18 -22.72
C GLN A 404 16.96 -6.63 -22.52
N MET A 405 16.45 -7.49 -23.38
CA MET A 405 16.98 -8.85 -23.50
C MET A 405 18.50 -8.75 -23.52
N LYS A 406 19.18 -9.47 -22.63
CA LYS A 406 20.65 -9.45 -22.56
C LYS A 406 21.19 -10.71 -23.17
N ILE A 407 22.00 -10.54 -24.21
CA ILE A 407 22.76 -11.61 -24.83
C ILE A 407 24.16 -11.56 -24.20
N TYR A 408 24.51 -12.59 -23.43
CA TYR A 408 25.82 -12.67 -22.76
C TYR A 408 26.88 -13.27 -23.66
N LYS A 409 26.53 -14.28 -24.46
CA LYS A 409 27.37 -14.95 -25.45
C LYS A 409 26.46 -15.55 -26.51
N LEU A 410 26.89 -15.51 -27.77
CA LEU A 410 26.21 -16.18 -28.86
C LEU A 410 27.23 -16.84 -29.77
N ASN A 411 27.33 -18.17 -29.70
CA ASN A 411 28.21 -18.97 -30.56
C ASN A 411 27.57 -19.09 -31.95
N LYS A 412 28.39 -19.11 -32.99
CA LYS A 412 27.91 -19.14 -34.40
C LYS A 412 27.25 -20.45 -34.79
N ASP A 413 27.71 -21.57 -34.21
CA ASP A 413 27.34 -22.92 -34.62
C ASP A 413 26.31 -23.59 -33.70
N CYS A 414 25.47 -22.76 -33.03
CA CYS A 414 24.41 -23.29 -32.20
C CYS A 414 23.32 -24.01 -33.01
N ASP A 415 22.92 -25.19 -32.53
CA ASP A 415 21.89 -26.05 -33.13
C ASP A 415 20.73 -26.37 -32.18
N THR A 416 20.85 -25.97 -30.89
CA THR A 416 19.90 -26.33 -29.84
C THR A 416 19.57 -25.14 -28.94
N ILE A 417 18.29 -24.98 -28.64
CA ILE A 417 17.82 -23.99 -27.63
C ILE A 417 17.25 -24.74 -26.43
N ILE A 418 17.76 -24.38 -25.25
CA ILE A 418 17.28 -24.86 -23.94
C ILE A 418 16.47 -23.73 -23.32
N PHE A 419 15.14 -23.87 -23.25
CA PHE A 419 14.27 -22.90 -22.61
C PHE A 419 13.99 -23.25 -21.16
N ASP A 420 14.04 -22.27 -20.27
CA ASP A 420 13.24 -22.29 -19.06
C ASP A 420 11.75 -22.09 -19.42
N ILE A 421 10.83 -22.50 -18.53
CA ILE A 421 9.38 -22.40 -18.78
C ILE A 421 8.77 -21.22 -18.01
N ASP A 422 8.93 -21.21 -16.69
CA ASP A 422 8.21 -20.31 -15.80
C ASP A 422 8.74 -18.88 -15.93
N SER A 423 7.84 -17.92 -16.22
CA SER A 423 8.18 -16.52 -16.51
C SER A 423 9.04 -16.28 -17.76
N THR A 424 9.41 -17.34 -18.47
CA THR A 424 10.15 -17.32 -19.74
C THR A 424 9.20 -17.52 -20.93
N LEU A 425 8.55 -18.68 -21.05
CA LEU A 425 7.63 -19.00 -22.16
C LEU A 425 6.21 -18.46 -21.94
N TYR A 426 5.93 -17.92 -20.80
CA TYR A 426 4.71 -17.16 -20.49
C TYR A 426 5.02 -16.05 -19.47
N THR A 427 4.16 -15.05 -19.40
CA THR A 427 4.24 -14.00 -18.37
C THR A 427 2.87 -13.85 -17.72
N ASN A 428 2.67 -14.52 -16.58
CA ASN A 428 1.44 -14.47 -15.80
C ASN A 428 1.76 -14.46 -14.30
N GLN A 429 1.67 -13.28 -13.70
CA GLN A 429 2.01 -13.10 -12.28
C GLN A 429 1.06 -13.86 -11.34
N ALA A 430 -0.23 -13.96 -11.70
CA ALA A 430 -1.20 -14.68 -10.87
C ALA A 430 -0.85 -16.17 -10.79
N TYR A 431 -0.44 -16.78 -11.91
CA TYR A 431 0.01 -18.19 -11.92
C TYR A 431 1.32 -18.37 -11.15
N ALA A 432 2.28 -17.46 -11.30
CA ALA A 432 3.54 -17.52 -10.56
C ALA A 432 3.32 -17.44 -9.04
N ILE A 433 2.38 -16.61 -8.57
CA ILE A 433 1.98 -16.53 -7.16
C ILE A 433 1.29 -17.82 -6.72
N GLU A 434 0.31 -18.31 -7.50
CA GLU A 434 -0.45 -19.50 -7.15
C GLU A 434 0.42 -20.75 -7.06
N GLN A 435 1.43 -20.89 -7.91
CA GLN A 435 2.40 -22.00 -7.81
C GLN A 435 3.10 -22.06 -6.45
N VAL A 436 3.36 -20.93 -5.83
CA VAL A 436 3.95 -20.84 -4.48
C VAL A 436 2.90 -21.04 -3.41
N ASP A 437 1.78 -20.34 -3.53
CA ASP A 437 0.74 -20.28 -2.51
C ASP A 437 0.04 -21.62 -2.31
N ILE A 438 -0.24 -22.35 -3.37
CA ILE A 438 -0.89 -23.66 -3.29
C ILE A 438 -0.01 -24.68 -2.53
N GLN A 439 1.31 -24.64 -2.74
CA GLN A 439 2.25 -25.49 -2.03
C GLN A 439 2.32 -25.13 -0.53
N ILE A 440 2.27 -23.83 -0.18
CA ILE A 440 2.26 -23.39 1.21
C ILE A 440 0.96 -23.77 1.90
N ARG A 441 -0.19 -23.66 1.22
CA ARG A 441 -1.49 -24.09 1.75
C ARG A 441 -1.51 -25.57 2.05
N GLU A 442 -0.98 -26.39 1.15
CA GLU A 442 -0.94 -27.83 1.33
C GLU A 442 0.04 -28.25 2.43
N PHE A 443 1.20 -27.61 2.49
CA PHE A 443 2.13 -27.77 3.60
C PHE A 443 1.48 -27.40 4.95
N ALA A 444 0.73 -26.30 5.01
CA ALA A 444 0.02 -25.91 6.24
C ALA A 444 -0.98 -26.98 6.69
N LYS A 445 -1.74 -27.56 5.75
CA LYS A 445 -2.67 -28.67 6.01
C LYS A 445 -1.93 -29.92 6.51
N SER A 446 -0.84 -30.31 5.85
CA SER A 446 -0.06 -31.49 6.24
C SER A 446 0.53 -31.38 7.65
N GLN A 447 0.88 -30.16 8.07
CA GLN A 447 1.42 -29.86 9.40
C GLN A 447 0.34 -29.51 10.44
N ASN A 448 -0.93 -29.54 10.06
CA ASN A 448 -2.07 -29.12 10.90
C ASN A 448 -1.89 -27.75 11.57
N ILE A 449 -1.41 -26.76 10.78
CA ILE A 449 -1.20 -25.37 11.21
C ILE A 449 -1.93 -24.40 10.28
N SER A 450 -2.12 -23.17 10.74
CA SER A 450 -2.67 -22.13 9.87
C SER A 450 -1.69 -21.74 8.75
N GLU A 451 -2.22 -21.30 7.60
CA GLU A 451 -1.40 -20.82 6.49
C GLU A 451 -0.46 -19.68 6.91
N SER A 452 -0.94 -18.75 7.74
CA SER A 452 -0.13 -17.65 8.29
C SER A 452 1.06 -18.17 9.10
N LYS A 453 0.85 -19.20 9.94
CA LYS A 453 1.92 -19.84 10.71
C LYS A 453 2.92 -20.56 9.80
N ALA A 454 2.44 -21.26 8.75
CA ALA A 454 3.29 -21.91 7.76
C ALA A 454 4.18 -20.89 7.04
N ARG A 455 3.61 -19.76 6.56
CA ARG A 455 4.37 -18.67 5.92
C ARG A 455 5.45 -18.10 6.85
N THR A 456 5.12 -17.90 8.11
CA THR A 456 6.08 -17.41 9.12
C THR A 456 7.22 -18.38 9.33
N LEU A 457 6.94 -19.69 9.50
CA LEU A 457 7.97 -20.73 9.66
C LEU A 457 8.91 -20.79 8.44
N ILE A 458 8.35 -20.82 7.24
CA ILE A 458 9.09 -20.86 5.98
C ILE A 458 9.97 -19.61 5.85
N SER A 459 9.42 -18.43 6.13
CA SER A 459 10.16 -17.16 6.04
C SER A 459 11.32 -17.10 7.02
N ASN A 460 11.09 -17.47 8.28
CA ASN A 460 12.13 -17.47 9.31
C ASN A 460 13.26 -18.43 8.98
N PHE A 461 12.93 -19.65 8.58
CA PHE A 461 13.94 -20.61 8.17
C PHE A 461 14.78 -20.11 6.99
N ARG A 462 14.14 -19.56 5.95
CA ARG A 462 14.86 -19.05 4.76
C ARG A 462 15.77 -17.87 5.12
N LYS A 463 15.37 -17.00 6.04
CA LYS A 463 16.20 -15.90 6.56
C LYS A 463 17.43 -16.42 7.30
N GLU A 464 17.23 -17.37 8.20
CA GLU A 464 18.32 -18.01 8.98
C GLU A 464 19.31 -18.75 8.07
N TRP A 465 18.79 -19.55 7.16
CA TRP A 465 19.60 -20.28 6.19
C TRP A 465 20.44 -19.34 5.32
N SER A 466 19.83 -18.24 4.86
CA SER A 466 20.53 -17.22 4.06
C SER A 466 21.69 -16.58 4.83
N LYS A 467 21.49 -16.24 6.10
CA LYS A 467 22.56 -15.73 7.00
C LYS A 467 23.73 -16.70 7.10
N GLN A 468 23.45 -18.00 7.25
CA GLN A 468 24.47 -19.05 7.39
C GLN A 468 25.16 -19.39 6.06
N ASN A 469 24.60 -19.01 4.92
CA ASN A 469 25.09 -19.36 3.59
C ASN A 469 25.46 -18.12 2.73
N ASN A 470 26.09 -17.12 3.36
CA ASN A 470 26.63 -15.93 2.68
C ASN A 470 25.61 -15.20 1.79
N GLY A 471 24.36 -15.05 2.27
CA GLY A 471 23.31 -14.35 1.55
C GLY A 471 22.64 -15.14 0.42
N LYS A 472 23.02 -16.40 0.18
CA LYS A 472 22.39 -17.25 -0.82
C LYS A 472 20.91 -17.51 -0.47
N LYS A 473 20.10 -17.71 -1.49
CA LYS A 473 18.65 -18.02 -1.32
C LYS A 473 18.43 -19.52 -1.47
N ILE A 474 17.66 -20.09 -0.53
CA ILE A 474 17.19 -21.49 -0.63
C ILE A 474 15.85 -21.54 -1.35
N SER A 475 15.64 -22.54 -2.22
CA SER A 475 14.36 -22.76 -2.90
C SER A 475 13.23 -23.15 -1.94
N LEU A 476 11.98 -22.96 -2.34
CA LEU A 476 10.82 -23.39 -1.54
C LEU A 476 10.81 -24.92 -1.33
N GLY A 477 11.12 -25.69 -2.36
CA GLY A 477 11.21 -27.15 -2.28
C GLY A 477 12.25 -27.61 -1.26
N ASN A 478 13.47 -27.02 -1.30
CA ASN A 478 14.51 -27.33 -0.31
C ASN A 478 14.14 -26.86 1.09
N THR A 479 13.35 -25.81 1.21
CA THR A 479 12.79 -25.38 2.51
C THR A 479 11.83 -26.42 3.05
N PHE A 480 10.97 -26.99 2.21
CA PHE A 480 10.05 -28.05 2.63
C PHE A 480 10.77 -29.34 3.07
N ILE A 481 11.89 -29.68 2.44
CA ILE A 481 12.72 -30.82 2.85
C ILE A 481 13.21 -30.65 4.31
N HIS A 482 13.59 -29.43 4.69
CA HIS A 482 13.96 -29.14 6.08
C HIS A 482 12.80 -29.41 7.06
N PHE A 483 11.56 -29.19 6.62
CA PHE A 483 10.36 -29.46 7.42
C PHE A 483 9.80 -30.88 7.24
N GLY A 484 10.58 -31.81 6.68
CA GLY A 484 10.24 -33.24 6.59
C GLY A 484 9.38 -33.63 5.37
N VAL A 485 9.17 -32.72 4.41
CA VAL A 485 8.52 -33.05 3.14
C VAL A 485 9.58 -33.62 2.19
N THR A 486 9.40 -34.85 1.70
CA THR A 486 10.36 -35.45 0.75
C THR A 486 10.30 -34.78 -0.63
N ILE A 487 11.34 -34.98 -1.46
CA ILE A 487 11.32 -34.49 -2.85
C ILE A 487 10.16 -35.15 -3.62
N GLU A 488 9.93 -36.42 -3.40
CA GLU A 488 8.85 -37.21 -3.99
C GLU A 488 7.47 -36.65 -3.61
N ASP A 489 7.25 -36.33 -2.33
CA ASP A 489 6.00 -35.70 -1.88
C ASP A 489 5.81 -34.31 -2.49
N SER A 490 6.88 -33.54 -2.60
CA SER A 490 6.85 -32.22 -3.25
C SER A 490 6.54 -32.32 -4.76
N ILE A 491 7.06 -33.35 -5.44
CA ILE A 491 6.75 -33.65 -6.84
C ILE A 491 5.27 -33.99 -6.97
N LYS A 492 4.79 -35.01 -6.22
CA LYS A 492 3.41 -35.46 -6.22
C LYS A 492 2.41 -34.35 -5.91
N MET A 493 2.74 -33.51 -4.93
CA MET A 493 1.93 -32.33 -4.58
C MET A 493 1.75 -31.42 -5.79
N ARG A 494 2.83 -31.06 -6.49
CA ARG A 494 2.76 -30.16 -7.66
C ARG A 494 2.02 -30.80 -8.84
N GLU A 495 2.23 -32.08 -9.09
CA GLU A 495 1.53 -32.83 -10.15
C GLU A 495 0.02 -32.84 -9.95
N THR A 496 -0.41 -32.93 -8.67
CA THR A 496 -1.84 -33.00 -8.31
C THR A 496 -2.50 -31.64 -8.27
N LEU A 497 -1.80 -30.63 -7.76
CA LEU A 497 -2.41 -29.34 -7.40
C LEU A 497 -2.25 -28.26 -8.47
N LEU A 498 -1.19 -28.31 -9.31
CA LEU A 498 -0.97 -27.29 -10.31
C LEU A 498 -1.84 -27.50 -11.53
N GLU A 499 -2.70 -26.51 -11.83
CA GLU A 499 -3.59 -26.51 -12.98
C GLU A 499 -3.39 -25.21 -13.80
N PRO A 500 -2.41 -25.20 -14.72
CA PRO A 500 -2.06 -24.01 -15.52
C PRO A 500 -3.20 -23.48 -16.37
N SER A 501 -4.11 -24.34 -16.84
CA SER A 501 -5.23 -23.97 -17.70
C SER A 501 -6.21 -22.97 -17.06
N LEU A 502 -6.22 -22.89 -15.72
CA LEU A 502 -7.00 -21.89 -14.98
C LEU A 502 -6.44 -20.45 -15.12
N PHE A 503 -5.17 -20.32 -15.46
CA PHE A 503 -4.45 -19.05 -15.49
C PHE A 503 -3.90 -18.68 -16.87
N LEU A 504 -3.55 -19.68 -17.67
CA LEU A 504 -2.88 -19.53 -18.95
C LEU A 504 -3.84 -19.82 -20.09
N LYS A 505 -3.58 -19.22 -21.25
CA LYS A 505 -4.33 -19.42 -22.47
C LYS A 505 -3.36 -19.60 -23.63
N LYS A 506 -3.84 -20.23 -24.69
CA LYS A 506 -3.13 -20.42 -25.95
C LYS A 506 -2.54 -19.09 -26.44
N ASP A 507 -1.27 -19.10 -26.81
CA ASP A 507 -0.51 -17.94 -27.26
C ASP A 507 -0.08 -18.11 -28.71
N GLU A 508 -0.87 -17.57 -29.62
CA GLU A 508 -0.65 -17.71 -31.08
C GLU A 508 0.68 -17.06 -31.53
N GLN A 509 1.15 -16.01 -30.85
CA GLN A 509 2.43 -15.39 -31.20
C GLN A 509 3.60 -16.27 -30.76
N LEU A 510 3.51 -16.89 -29.59
CA LEU A 510 4.51 -17.85 -29.12
C LEU A 510 4.58 -19.08 -30.02
N ILE A 511 3.43 -19.62 -30.43
CA ILE A 511 3.35 -20.75 -31.34
C ILE A 511 4.11 -20.45 -32.65
N LYS A 512 3.82 -19.31 -33.29
CA LYS A 512 4.51 -18.87 -34.49
C LYS A 512 6.03 -18.71 -34.26
N THR A 513 6.43 -18.19 -33.11
CA THR A 513 7.83 -18.03 -32.74
C THR A 513 8.56 -19.36 -32.60
N ILE A 514 7.97 -20.31 -31.86
CA ILE A 514 8.56 -21.62 -31.64
C ILE A 514 8.62 -22.41 -32.97
N CYS A 515 7.56 -22.37 -33.80
CA CYS A 515 7.58 -22.98 -35.12
C CYS A 515 8.75 -22.45 -35.98
N LYS A 516 8.93 -21.14 -36.03
CA LYS A 516 10.01 -20.51 -36.78
C LYS A 516 11.41 -20.89 -36.25
N LEU A 517 11.61 -20.91 -34.93
CA LEU A 517 12.88 -21.36 -34.33
C LEU A 517 13.18 -22.84 -34.63
N LYS A 518 12.17 -23.71 -34.72
CA LYS A 518 12.34 -25.12 -35.04
C LYS A 518 12.81 -25.38 -36.47
N GLU A 519 12.72 -24.43 -37.37
CA GLU A 519 13.27 -24.57 -38.72
C GLU A 519 14.82 -24.70 -38.69
N LYS A 520 15.46 -24.17 -37.64
CA LYS A 520 16.92 -24.18 -37.51
C LYS A 520 17.42 -24.89 -36.26
N TYR A 521 16.66 -24.86 -35.16
CA TYR A 521 17.10 -25.31 -33.84
C TYR A 521 16.29 -26.50 -33.34
N LYS A 522 16.94 -27.45 -32.69
CA LYS A 522 16.31 -28.37 -31.76
C LYS A 522 15.90 -27.61 -30.51
N ILE A 523 14.74 -27.90 -29.94
CA ILE A 523 14.21 -27.20 -28.77
C ILE A 523 13.89 -28.19 -27.67
N ILE A 524 14.37 -27.88 -26.43
CA ILE A 524 14.09 -28.64 -25.22
C ILE A 524 13.81 -27.66 -24.07
N CYS A 525 12.99 -28.07 -23.10
CA CYS A 525 12.76 -27.32 -21.88
C CYS A 525 13.51 -27.93 -20.68
N VAL A 526 14.08 -27.06 -19.84
CA VAL A 526 14.69 -27.41 -18.54
C VAL A 526 14.06 -26.56 -17.46
N THR A 527 13.29 -27.17 -16.56
CA THR A 527 12.50 -26.47 -15.53
C THR A 527 12.71 -27.07 -14.14
N ASN A 528 12.49 -26.25 -13.11
CA ASN A 528 12.47 -26.69 -11.71
C ASN A 528 11.11 -27.27 -11.28
N ASN A 529 10.11 -27.29 -12.16
CA ASN A 529 8.87 -28.01 -11.94
C ASN A 529 8.98 -29.49 -12.39
N PRO A 530 8.17 -30.41 -11.85
CA PRO A 530 8.05 -31.77 -12.39
C PRO A 530 7.55 -31.77 -13.84
N VAL A 531 7.81 -32.84 -14.56
CA VAL A 531 7.48 -32.95 -15.99
C VAL A 531 5.97 -32.81 -16.25
N ILE A 532 5.10 -33.39 -15.41
CA ILE A 532 3.64 -33.35 -15.61
C ILE A 532 3.11 -31.91 -15.55
N PRO A 533 3.33 -31.10 -14.49
CA PRO A 533 2.92 -29.69 -14.46
C PRO A 533 3.56 -28.86 -15.58
N ALA A 534 4.82 -29.11 -15.90
CA ALA A 534 5.49 -28.45 -17.02
C ALA A 534 4.81 -28.74 -18.35
N ARG A 535 4.44 -29.98 -18.60
CA ARG A 535 3.68 -30.42 -19.79
C ARG A 535 2.32 -29.73 -19.86
N LYS A 536 1.54 -29.76 -18.77
CA LYS A 536 0.27 -29.03 -18.67
C LYS A 536 0.43 -27.54 -18.97
N THR A 537 1.55 -26.93 -18.54
CA THR A 537 1.86 -25.52 -18.83
C THR A 537 2.06 -25.30 -20.34
N LEU A 538 2.88 -26.14 -21.00
CA LEU A 538 3.10 -26.04 -22.44
C LEU A 538 1.81 -26.32 -23.25
N GLU A 539 0.94 -27.20 -22.77
CA GLU A 539 -0.38 -27.45 -23.35
C GLU A 539 -1.29 -26.23 -23.25
N ALA A 540 -1.36 -25.60 -22.04
CA ALA A 540 -2.19 -24.43 -21.81
C ALA A 540 -1.79 -23.23 -22.68
N ILE A 541 -0.49 -23.05 -22.96
CA ILE A 541 0.00 -22.01 -23.88
C ILE A 541 0.08 -22.44 -25.35
N GLY A 542 -0.23 -23.71 -25.65
CA GLY A 542 -0.41 -24.24 -27.01
C GLY A 542 0.87 -24.63 -27.74
N ILE A 543 1.97 -24.94 -27.05
CA ILE A 543 3.26 -25.30 -27.67
C ILE A 543 3.77 -26.71 -27.32
N SER A 544 2.99 -27.50 -26.60
CA SER A 544 3.42 -28.83 -26.12
C SER A 544 3.84 -29.79 -27.25
N GLU A 545 3.14 -29.79 -28.39
CA GLU A 545 3.47 -30.60 -29.56
C GLU A 545 4.77 -30.19 -30.27
N PHE A 546 5.21 -28.95 -30.10
CA PHE A 546 6.46 -28.43 -30.68
C PHE A 546 7.68 -28.71 -29.81
N ILE A 547 7.48 -28.99 -28.51
CA ILE A 547 8.55 -29.24 -27.53
C ILE A 547 8.27 -30.56 -26.79
N PRO A 548 8.55 -31.71 -27.42
CA PRO A 548 8.24 -33.02 -26.84
C PRO A 548 9.14 -33.34 -25.62
N GLU A 549 10.36 -32.82 -25.59
CA GLU A 549 11.35 -33.11 -24.53
C GLU A 549 11.35 -32.08 -23.44
N ILE A 550 11.17 -32.52 -22.19
CA ILE A 550 11.23 -31.71 -20.98
C ILE A 550 12.15 -32.41 -19.97
N ILE A 551 13.03 -31.66 -19.35
CA ILE A 551 13.79 -32.07 -18.18
C ILE A 551 13.18 -31.33 -16.98
N GLY A 552 12.47 -32.07 -16.13
CA GLY A 552 11.87 -31.57 -14.90
C GLY A 552 12.66 -31.99 -13.66
N LEU A 553 12.18 -31.54 -12.49
CA LEU A 553 12.75 -31.91 -11.20
C LEU A 553 12.77 -33.44 -10.98
N ASP A 554 11.73 -34.13 -11.41
CA ASP A 554 11.54 -35.58 -11.33
C ASP A 554 12.43 -36.38 -12.30
N THR A 555 13.02 -35.71 -13.30
CA THR A 555 13.87 -36.41 -14.31
C THR A 555 15.25 -36.77 -13.76
N CYS A 556 15.82 -35.94 -12.90
CA CYS A 556 17.16 -36.14 -12.33
C CYS A 556 17.24 -35.85 -10.83
N HIS A 557 16.12 -35.57 -10.16
CA HIS A 557 16.01 -35.21 -8.74
C HIS A 557 16.96 -34.07 -8.31
N LYS A 558 17.34 -33.22 -9.29
CA LYS A 558 18.18 -32.04 -9.12
C LYS A 558 17.52 -30.83 -9.77
N SER A 559 17.53 -29.71 -9.07
CA SER A 559 17.01 -28.44 -9.60
C SER A 559 18.12 -27.52 -10.10
N LYS A 560 17.83 -26.71 -11.11
CA LYS A 560 18.73 -25.59 -11.50
C LYS A 560 19.09 -24.76 -10.25
N PRO A 561 20.34 -24.31 -10.11
CA PRO A 561 21.43 -24.30 -11.10
C PRO A 561 22.36 -25.53 -11.07
N ALA A 562 21.87 -26.73 -10.68
CA ALA A 562 22.70 -27.94 -10.75
C ALA A 562 23.08 -28.27 -12.20
N ILE A 563 24.23 -28.96 -12.39
CA ILE A 563 24.77 -29.29 -13.72
C ILE A 563 23.96 -30.39 -14.41
N GLU A 564 23.38 -31.32 -13.66
CA GLU A 564 22.74 -32.52 -14.16
C GLU A 564 21.60 -32.24 -15.13
N PRO A 565 20.62 -31.31 -14.86
CA PRO A 565 19.55 -30.99 -15.79
C PRO A 565 20.06 -30.50 -17.16
N PHE A 566 21.09 -29.64 -17.16
CA PHE A 566 21.64 -29.09 -18.40
C PHE A 566 22.40 -30.14 -19.20
N MET A 567 23.23 -30.96 -18.56
CA MET A 567 23.97 -32.01 -19.26
C MET A 567 23.07 -33.11 -19.75
N LEU A 568 21.98 -33.41 -19.05
CA LEU A 568 20.96 -34.33 -19.52
C LEU A 568 20.24 -33.80 -20.79
N ALA A 569 19.96 -32.50 -20.84
CA ALA A 569 19.39 -31.84 -22.02
C ALA A 569 20.34 -31.93 -23.22
N VAL A 570 21.63 -31.63 -23.02
CA VAL A 570 22.69 -31.77 -24.04
C VAL A 570 22.73 -33.19 -24.58
N LYS A 571 22.73 -34.20 -23.70
CA LYS A 571 22.74 -35.62 -24.08
C LYS A 571 21.47 -36.01 -24.86
N LYS A 572 20.28 -35.62 -24.38
CA LYS A 572 19.02 -35.93 -25.05
C LYS A 572 18.91 -35.33 -26.46
N MET A 573 19.44 -34.12 -26.63
CA MET A 573 19.44 -33.43 -27.92
C MET A 573 20.57 -33.90 -28.86
N ASN A 574 21.42 -34.82 -28.41
CA ASN A 574 22.59 -35.29 -29.16
C ASN A 574 23.41 -34.12 -29.74
N THR A 575 23.88 -33.29 -28.85
CA THR A 575 24.63 -32.04 -29.13
C THR A 575 25.78 -31.85 -28.12
N THR A 576 26.48 -30.74 -28.20
CA THR A 576 27.50 -30.33 -27.20
C THR A 576 27.10 -29.06 -26.52
N ALA A 577 27.68 -28.76 -25.36
CA ALA A 577 27.34 -27.56 -24.59
C ALA A 577 27.53 -26.28 -25.40
N GLU A 578 28.65 -26.19 -26.15
CA GLU A 578 29.00 -25.02 -26.96
C GLU A 578 27.98 -24.74 -28.09
N LYS A 579 27.23 -25.74 -28.51
CA LYS A 579 26.17 -25.65 -29.53
C LYS A 579 24.78 -25.35 -28.95
N CYS A 580 24.67 -25.19 -27.63
CA CYS A 580 23.42 -24.88 -26.94
C CYS A 580 23.31 -23.38 -26.65
N ILE A 581 22.06 -22.89 -26.71
CA ILE A 581 21.66 -21.56 -26.25
C ILE A 581 20.73 -21.74 -25.06
N SER A 582 21.11 -21.29 -23.86
CA SER A 582 20.22 -21.27 -22.71
C SER A 582 19.41 -19.97 -22.69
N VAL A 583 18.10 -20.05 -22.60
CA VAL A 583 17.17 -18.92 -22.56
C VAL A 583 16.32 -19.03 -21.31
N GLY A 584 16.38 -18.02 -20.45
CA GLY A 584 15.63 -18.01 -19.18
C GLY A 584 15.45 -16.61 -18.61
N ASP A 585 14.69 -16.50 -17.52
CA ASP A 585 14.36 -15.23 -16.86
C ASP A 585 15.29 -14.90 -15.68
N ARG A 586 16.05 -15.88 -15.17
CA ARG A 586 16.94 -15.71 -14.02
C ARG A 586 18.38 -16.08 -14.35
N PHE A 587 19.26 -15.07 -14.25
CA PHE A 587 20.68 -15.25 -14.57
C PHE A 587 21.34 -16.35 -13.73
N ASP A 588 21.11 -16.34 -12.42
CA ASP A 588 21.71 -17.28 -11.45
C ASP A 588 21.23 -18.73 -11.62
N MET A 589 20.06 -18.93 -12.16
CA MET A 589 19.44 -20.27 -12.34
C MET A 589 19.58 -20.83 -13.75
N ASP A 590 19.44 -19.97 -14.75
CA ASP A 590 19.25 -20.40 -16.14
C ASP A 590 20.47 -20.14 -17.01
N LEU A 591 21.36 -19.20 -16.61
CA LEU A 591 22.45 -18.76 -17.47
C LEU A 591 23.84 -18.90 -16.86
N ALA A 592 24.03 -18.65 -15.57
CA ALA A 592 25.37 -18.60 -14.96
C ALA A 592 26.16 -19.90 -15.24
N LEU A 593 25.61 -21.04 -14.83
CA LEU A 593 26.25 -22.34 -15.07
C LEU A 593 26.30 -22.72 -16.56
N PRO A 594 25.24 -22.58 -17.37
CA PRO A 594 25.33 -22.77 -18.83
C PRO A 594 26.47 -22.00 -19.49
N LEU A 595 26.70 -20.74 -19.13
CA LEU A 595 27.82 -19.93 -19.66
C LEU A 595 29.17 -20.48 -19.23
N GLU A 596 29.31 -20.96 -17.99
CA GLU A 596 30.54 -21.65 -17.51
C GLU A 596 30.81 -22.96 -18.29
N LEU A 597 29.74 -23.66 -18.67
CA LEU A 597 29.80 -24.87 -19.51
C LEU A 597 30.11 -24.57 -21.00
N GLY A 598 30.23 -23.30 -21.38
CA GLY A 598 30.52 -22.89 -22.75
C GLY A 598 29.28 -22.63 -23.61
N MET A 599 28.07 -22.76 -23.08
CA MET A 599 26.82 -22.47 -23.79
C MET A 599 26.70 -20.98 -24.11
N SER A 600 25.87 -20.65 -25.08
CA SER A 600 25.35 -19.31 -25.29
C SER A 600 24.26 -18.99 -24.26
N GLY A 601 24.07 -17.71 -23.92
CA GLY A 601 23.09 -17.31 -22.89
C GLY A 601 22.28 -16.08 -23.30
N ILE A 602 20.95 -16.17 -23.20
CA ILE A 602 20.01 -15.08 -23.46
C ILE A 602 19.08 -14.93 -22.24
N LEU A 603 19.22 -13.79 -21.55
CA LEU A 603 18.33 -13.42 -20.43
C LEU A 603 17.13 -12.66 -20.99
N VAL A 604 15.95 -13.17 -20.72
CA VAL A 604 14.68 -12.55 -21.07
C VAL A 604 13.94 -12.17 -19.78
N SER A 605 13.04 -11.20 -19.83
CA SER A 605 12.26 -10.76 -18.66
C SER A 605 10.76 -11.01 -18.82
N ASN A 606 10.33 -11.40 -20.00
CA ASN A 606 8.94 -11.71 -20.31
C ASN A 606 8.84 -12.42 -21.68
N VAL A 607 7.70 -13.05 -21.94
CA VAL A 607 7.46 -13.80 -23.18
C VAL A 607 7.53 -12.92 -24.45
N LYS A 608 7.25 -11.62 -24.37
CA LYS A 608 7.35 -10.71 -25.54
C LYS A 608 8.76 -10.62 -26.09
N GLN A 609 9.78 -10.81 -25.23
CA GLN A 609 11.17 -10.87 -25.69
C GLN A 609 11.48 -12.20 -26.36
N VAL A 610 10.84 -13.29 -25.94
CA VAL A 610 10.96 -14.58 -26.64
C VAL A 610 10.42 -14.47 -28.07
N TYR A 611 9.36 -13.70 -28.33
CA TYR A 611 8.82 -13.49 -29.67
C TYR A 611 9.83 -12.88 -30.64
N THR A 612 10.82 -12.15 -30.14
CA THR A 612 11.85 -11.50 -30.98
C THR A 612 13.09 -12.37 -31.23
N LEU A 613 13.18 -13.56 -30.62
CA LEU A 613 14.33 -14.45 -30.80
C LEU A 613 14.58 -14.87 -32.27
N PRO A 614 13.55 -15.13 -33.11
CA PRO A 614 13.81 -15.43 -34.52
C PRO A 614 14.57 -14.30 -35.24
N ASP A 615 14.32 -13.04 -34.93
CA ASP A 615 14.98 -11.91 -35.58
C ASP A 615 16.47 -11.78 -35.17
N ILE A 616 16.89 -12.49 -34.11
CA ILE A 616 18.25 -12.45 -33.56
C ILE A 616 19.02 -13.72 -33.92
N LEU A 617 18.32 -14.87 -33.97
CA LEU A 617 18.95 -16.18 -34.07
C LEU A 617 18.89 -16.78 -35.49
N MET A 618 18.05 -16.25 -36.34
CA MET A 618 17.88 -16.71 -37.73
C MET A 618 18.49 -15.75 -38.74
#